data_04df3d3852c3de5840ad86b6639140bd
#
_entry.id   04df3d3852c3de5840ad86b6639140bd
#
_cell.length_a   1.000
_cell.length_b   1.000
_cell.length_c   1.000
_cell.angle_alpha   90.00
_cell.angle_beta   90.00
_cell.angle_gamma   90.00
#
_symmetry.space_group_name_H-M   'P 1'
#
loop_
_entity.id
_entity.type
_entity.pdbx_description
1 polymer ?
#
loop_
_entity_poly.entity_id
_entity_poly.type
_entity_poly.pdbx_seq_one_letter_code
_entity_poly.pdbx_strand_id
1 'polypeptide(L)'
;TYNRPDALLLVLKSIHCQSLQPNEVIIADDGSDEKTKNLISDYRAQTNLEIIHSFQEDLGFRAAESRNRAISMASSEYIVLIDGDMILHPKFIMNHSKNAQPGYFIQGSRVLLSKNKTREVIKEKQIIFNFFSSGLNNRLNSIYSNFLAKLFSINKNYLEGIKTCNMSFFRKDCISVNGFNNEFEGWGREDSEFIIRLFNKGINRKTLKFLVIQYHLWHDESDRGSLLKNDQLLKKAVDESLDWCSFGINKFL
;
A
#
# COMPACT_ATOMS: atom_id res chain seq x y z
N THR A 1 -1.36 4.15 8.29
CA THR A 1 -2.59 4.86 8.71
C THR A 1 -2.24 6.15 9.46
N TYR A 2 -3.15 7.11 9.49
CA TYR A 2 -3.05 8.33 10.30
C TYR A 2 -4.46 8.87 10.57
N ASN A 3 -4.88 8.90 11.85
CA ASN A 3 -6.13 9.50 12.35
C ASN A 3 -7.43 9.15 11.59
N ARG A 4 -7.53 7.91 11.05
CA ARG A 4 -8.72 7.42 10.33
C ARG A 4 -9.16 6.04 10.82
N PRO A 5 -9.61 5.92 12.08
CA PRO A 5 -10.01 4.63 12.66
C PRO A 5 -11.21 4.01 11.93
N ASP A 6 -12.13 4.80 11.39
CA ASP A 6 -13.28 4.36 10.61
C ASP A 6 -12.87 3.64 9.30
N ALA A 7 -11.92 4.21 8.57
CA ALA A 7 -11.38 3.60 7.37
C ALA A 7 -10.55 2.33 7.70
N LEU A 8 -9.66 2.42 8.68
CA LEU A 8 -8.83 1.31 9.12
C LEU A 8 -9.67 0.09 9.54
N LEU A 9 -10.79 0.32 10.24
CA LEU A 9 -11.73 -0.76 10.61
C LEU A 9 -12.22 -1.54 9.38
N LEU A 10 -12.56 -0.84 8.28
CA LEU A 10 -13.04 -1.49 7.06
C LEU A 10 -11.92 -2.26 6.35
N VAL A 11 -10.71 -1.71 6.36
CA VAL A 11 -9.52 -2.40 5.84
C VAL A 11 -9.29 -3.70 6.61
N LEU A 12 -9.22 -3.65 7.95
CA LEU A 12 -9.03 -4.83 8.80
C LEU A 12 -10.12 -5.89 8.60
N LYS A 13 -11.39 -5.47 8.51
CA LYS A 13 -12.51 -6.37 8.16
C LYS A 13 -12.31 -7.04 6.80
N SER A 14 -11.87 -6.28 5.79
CA SER A 14 -11.63 -6.84 4.46
C SER A 14 -10.43 -7.78 4.42
N ILE A 15 -9.43 -7.57 5.28
CA ILE A 15 -8.31 -8.52 5.48
C ILE A 15 -8.81 -9.79 6.16
N HIS A 16 -9.64 -9.68 7.19
CA HIS A 16 -10.23 -10.84 7.86
C HIS A 16 -11.07 -11.71 6.91
N CYS A 17 -11.68 -11.12 5.87
CA CYS A 17 -12.47 -11.83 4.87
C CYS A 17 -11.68 -12.33 3.66
N GLN A 18 -10.35 -12.34 3.70
CA GLN A 18 -9.55 -12.86 2.59
C GLN A 18 -9.65 -14.37 2.45
N SER A 19 -9.68 -14.86 1.20
CA SER A 19 -9.69 -16.31 0.90
C SER A 19 -8.34 -17.00 1.20
N LEU A 20 -7.28 -16.23 1.28
CA LEU A 20 -5.97 -16.62 1.82
C LEU A 20 -5.61 -15.59 2.88
N GLN A 21 -5.52 -16.02 4.12
CA GLN A 21 -5.13 -15.14 5.23
C GLN A 21 -3.64 -14.77 5.13
N PRO A 22 -3.26 -13.53 5.47
CA PRO A 22 -1.85 -13.19 5.65
C PRO A 22 -1.32 -13.88 6.92
N ASN A 23 -0.02 -14.16 6.98
CA ASN A 23 0.61 -14.67 8.19
C ASN A 23 0.61 -13.62 9.31
N GLU A 24 0.73 -12.36 8.95
CA GLU A 24 0.77 -11.22 9.85
C GLU A 24 0.19 -9.96 9.18
N VAL A 25 -0.32 -9.03 9.96
CA VAL A 25 -0.79 -7.72 9.53
C VAL A 25 -0.04 -6.67 10.35
N ILE A 26 0.82 -5.90 9.71
CA ILE A 26 1.58 -4.85 10.38
C ILE A 26 0.97 -3.51 10.03
N ILE A 27 0.45 -2.82 11.03
CA ILE A 27 -0.18 -1.51 10.87
C ILE A 27 0.90 -0.44 11.05
N ALA A 28 1.37 0.13 9.94
CA ALA A 28 2.25 1.28 9.91
C ALA A 28 1.44 2.53 10.30
N ASP A 29 1.66 3.03 11.50
CA ASP A 29 0.94 4.16 12.09
C ASP A 29 1.86 5.38 12.23
N ASP A 30 1.54 6.44 11.49
CA ASP A 30 2.35 7.67 11.39
C ASP A 30 1.97 8.71 12.47
N GLY A 31 1.73 8.23 13.69
CA GLY A 31 1.48 9.10 14.83
C GLY A 31 -0.01 9.40 15.10
N SER A 32 -0.88 8.41 14.92
CA SER A 32 -2.31 8.59 15.17
C SER A 32 -2.66 8.83 16.65
N ASP A 33 -3.85 9.40 16.84
CA ASP A 33 -4.45 9.64 18.14
C ASP A 33 -4.88 8.36 18.87
N GLU A 34 -5.31 8.52 20.13
CA GLU A 34 -5.76 7.41 20.97
C GLU A 34 -6.97 6.65 20.40
N LYS A 35 -7.83 7.30 19.58
CA LYS A 35 -8.98 6.61 18.96
C LYS A 35 -8.53 5.53 18.00
N THR A 36 -7.49 5.82 17.21
CA THR A 36 -6.91 4.86 16.29
C THR A 36 -6.19 3.74 17.03
N LYS A 37 -5.42 4.07 18.07
CA LYS A 37 -4.73 3.07 18.92
C LYS A 37 -5.72 2.12 19.61
N ASN A 38 -6.80 2.68 20.18
CA ASN A 38 -7.84 1.89 20.84
C ASN A 38 -8.54 0.97 19.85
N LEU A 39 -8.89 1.46 18.64
CA LEU A 39 -9.43 0.60 17.60
C LEU A 39 -8.52 -0.60 17.28
N ILE A 40 -7.21 -0.35 17.12
CA ILE A 40 -6.24 -1.41 16.82
C ILE A 40 -6.18 -2.43 17.95
N SER A 41 -6.12 -1.98 19.20
CA SER A 41 -6.11 -2.82 20.40
C SER A 41 -7.36 -3.67 20.51
N ASP A 42 -8.54 -3.05 20.37
CA ASP A 42 -9.83 -3.73 20.46
C ASP A 42 -10.02 -4.75 19.32
N TYR A 43 -9.62 -4.40 18.10
CA TYR A 43 -9.72 -5.31 16.97
C TYR A 43 -8.78 -6.50 17.13
N ARG A 44 -7.55 -6.27 17.61
CA ARG A 44 -6.56 -7.32 17.92
C ARG A 44 -7.09 -8.33 18.95
N ALA A 45 -7.82 -7.85 19.96
CA ALA A 45 -8.40 -8.72 20.98
C ALA A 45 -9.57 -9.60 20.49
N GLN A 46 -10.18 -9.23 19.34
CA GLN A 46 -11.39 -9.87 18.80
C GLN A 46 -11.13 -10.71 17.54
N THR A 47 -9.89 -10.80 17.07
CA THR A 47 -9.55 -11.47 15.81
C THR A 47 -8.46 -12.53 16.02
N ASN A 48 -8.45 -13.54 15.14
CA ASN A 48 -7.37 -14.52 15.06
C ASN A 48 -6.21 -14.06 14.15
N LEU A 49 -6.30 -12.85 13.56
CA LEU A 49 -5.20 -12.30 12.79
C LEU A 49 -4.05 -11.92 13.73
N GLU A 50 -2.84 -12.26 13.35
CA GLU A 50 -1.66 -11.70 14.01
C GLU A 50 -1.48 -10.25 13.60
N ILE A 51 -1.83 -9.32 14.50
CA ILE A 51 -1.76 -7.87 14.25
C ILE A 51 -0.62 -7.26 15.06
N ILE A 52 0.30 -6.60 14.38
CA ILE A 52 1.41 -5.85 14.96
C ILE A 52 1.14 -4.35 14.73
N HIS A 53 1.18 -3.55 15.79
CA HIS A 53 1.05 -2.10 15.69
C HIS A 53 2.44 -1.45 15.68
N SER A 54 2.86 -0.97 14.51
CA SER A 54 4.11 -0.24 14.31
C SER A 54 3.82 1.27 14.39
N PHE A 55 3.98 1.83 15.58
CA PHE A 55 3.71 3.23 15.88
C PHE A 55 5.00 4.08 15.83
N GLN A 56 4.88 5.31 15.34
CA GLN A 56 5.89 6.37 15.51
C GLN A 56 5.21 7.66 16.00
N GLU A 57 5.99 8.57 16.58
CA GLU A 57 5.48 9.86 17.03
C GLU A 57 5.01 10.73 15.86
N ASP A 58 3.94 11.52 16.10
CA ASP A 58 3.44 12.51 15.12
C ASP A 58 4.43 13.69 15.01
N LEU A 59 5.25 13.63 14.00
CA LEU A 59 6.17 14.71 13.61
C LEU A 59 5.89 15.17 12.17
N GLY A 60 4.62 15.16 11.76
CA GLY A 60 4.16 15.43 10.42
C GLY A 60 4.11 14.18 9.54
N PHE A 61 3.78 14.34 8.27
CA PHE A 61 3.57 13.25 7.34
C PHE A 61 4.90 12.59 6.95
N ARG A 62 5.18 11.39 7.49
CA ARG A 62 6.43 10.63 7.29
C ARG A 62 6.15 9.19 6.87
N ALA A 63 5.33 9.03 5.84
CA ALA A 63 4.89 7.72 5.36
C ALA A 63 6.06 6.78 4.96
N ALA A 64 7.15 7.31 4.41
CA ALA A 64 8.35 6.54 4.08
C ALA A 64 8.96 5.88 5.32
N GLU A 65 9.17 6.65 6.39
CA GLU A 65 9.74 6.17 7.64
C GLU A 65 8.80 5.17 8.35
N SER A 66 7.50 5.48 8.40
CA SER A 66 6.48 4.60 8.96
C SER A 66 6.42 3.24 8.25
N ARG A 67 6.49 3.23 6.90
CA ARG A 67 6.57 1.99 6.10
C ARG A 67 7.84 1.21 6.39
N ASN A 68 9.00 1.86 6.45
CA ASN A 68 10.27 1.19 6.75
C ASN A 68 10.25 0.52 8.12
N ARG A 69 9.77 1.21 9.15
CA ARG A 69 9.62 0.66 10.50
C ARG A 69 8.72 -0.58 10.48
N ALA A 70 7.58 -0.53 9.81
CA ALA A 70 6.67 -1.67 9.70
C ALA A 70 7.31 -2.85 8.92
N ILE A 71 7.99 -2.59 7.80
CA ILE A 71 8.64 -3.63 6.99
C ILE A 71 9.82 -4.27 7.76
N SER A 72 10.54 -3.52 8.62
CA SER A 72 11.60 -4.08 9.45
C SER A 72 11.08 -5.11 10.45
N MET A 73 9.87 -4.91 10.98
CA MET A 73 9.20 -5.82 11.92
C MET A 73 8.62 -7.07 11.24
N ALA A 74 8.53 -7.09 9.91
CA ALA A 74 7.95 -8.22 9.19
C ALA A 74 8.83 -9.47 9.29
N SER A 75 8.21 -10.60 9.63
CA SER A 75 8.83 -11.93 9.63
C SER A 75 8.72 -12.63 8.28
N SER A 76 7.70 -12.27 7.49
CA SER A 76 7.39 -12.89 6.20
C SER A 76 8.30 -12.40 5.08
N GLU A 77 8.62 -13.29 4.14
CA GLU A 77 9.50 -12.99 2.99
C GLU A 77 8.83 -12.12 1.94
N TYR A 78 7.51 -12.15 1.83
CA TYR A 78 6.74 -11.43 0.82
C TYR A 78 5.80 -10.41 1.45
N ILE A 79 5.96 -9.17 1.05
CA ILE A 79 5.21 -8.02 1.58
C ILE A 79 4.12 -7.62 0.58
N VAL A 80 2.91 -7.44 1.08
CA VAL A 80 1.81 -6.78 0.35
C VAL A 80 1.53 -5.45 1.03
N LEU A 81 1.78 -4.36 0.32
CA LEU A 81 1.64 -3.00 0.82
C LEU A 81 0.32 -2.39 0.35
N ILE A 82 -0.43 -1.85 1.31
CA ILE A 82 -1.71 -1.16 1.09
C ILE A 82 -1.77 0.10 1.94
N ASP A 83 -2.61 1.07 1.57
CA ASP A 83 -2.89 2.21 2.44
C ASP A 83 -4.03 1.90 3.42
N GLY A 84 -4.11 2.64 4.54
CA GLY A 84 -5.07 2.42 5.62
C GLY A 84 -6.53 2.76 5.28
N ASP A 85 -6.85 3.00 4.01
CA ASP A 85 -8.19 3.30 3.49
C ASP A 85 -8.55 2.49 2.22
N MET A 86 -7.89 1.34 2.05
CA MET A 86 -8.11 0.41 0.93
C MET A 86 -8.90 -0.82 1.36
N ILE A 87 -10.16 -0.91 0.98
CA ILE A 87 -10.98 -2.12 1.18
C ILE A 87 -10.60 -3.14 0.09
N LEU A 88 -10.23 -4.34 0.51
CA LEU A 88 -9.70 -5.38 -0.37
C LEU A 88 -10.79 -6.29 -0.94
N HIS A 89 -10.65 -6.67 -2.21
CA HIS A 89 -11.43 -7.77 -2.77
C HIS A 89 -11.07 -9.10 -2.06
N PRO A 90 -12.01 -10.05 -1.82
CA PRO A 90 -11.74 -11.28 -1.06
C PRO A 90 -10.58 -12.16 -1.57
N LYS A 91 -10.18 -12.02 -2.82
CA LYS A 91 -9.06 -12.77 -3.43
C LYS A 91 -7.80 -11.94 -3.61
N PHE A 92 -7.71 -10.78 -2.97
CA PHE A 92 -6.61 -9.84 -3.18
C PHE A 92 -5.25 -10.43 -2.75
N ILE A 93 -5.13 -10.88 -1.51
CA ILE A 93 -3.88 -11.46 -0.96
C ILE A 93 -3.51 -12.74 -1.73
N MET A 94 -4.46 -13.62 -1.99
CA MET A 94 -4.24 -14.84 -2.77
C MET A 94 -3.66 -14.53 -4.15
N ASN A 95 -4.16 -13.49 -4.83
CA ASN A 95 -3.67 -13.16 -6.17
C ASN A 95 -2.28 -12.52 -6.14
N HIS A 96 -1.96 -11.68 -5.14
CA HIS A 96 -0.60 -11.21 -4.94
C HIS A 96 0.36 -12.37 -4.70
N SER A 97 0.04 -13.27 -3.77
CA SER A 97 0.86 -14.42 -3.43
C SER A 97 1.09 -15.36 -4.64
N LYS A 98 0.02 -15.74 -5.36
CA LYS A 98 0.12 -16.62 -6.55
C LYS A 98 0.91 -16.03 -7.71
N ASN A 99 1.00 -14.71 -7.81
CA ASN A 99 1.72 -14.02 -8.87
C ASN A 99 3.09 -13.50 -8.45
N ALA A 100 3.48 -13.73 -7.18
CA ALA A 100 4.82 -13.42 -6.69
C ALA A 100 5.88 -14.13 -7.53
N GLN A 101 6.90 -13.39 -7.95
CA GLN A 101 7.98 -13.89 -8.78
C GLN A 101 9.29 -13.20 -8.39
N PRO A 102 10.36 -13.96 -8.09
CA PRO A 102 11.67 -13.35 -7.82
C PRO A 102 12.13 -12.41 -8.94
N GLY A 103 12.69 -11.26 -8.55
CA GLY A 103 13.12 -10.23 -9.49
C GLY A 103 11.98 -9.34 -10.02
N TYR A 104 10.77 -9.48 -9.45
CA TYR A 104 9.62 -8.64 -9.80
C TYR A 104 8.90 -8.12 -8.56
N PHE A 105 8.47 -6.87 -8.62
CA PHE A 105 7.40 -6.36 -7.78
C PHE A 105 6.08 -6.30 -8.56
N ILE A 106 4.97 -6.45 -7.87
CA ILE A 106 3.63 -6.35 -8.46
C ILE A 106 3.07 -4.95 -8.22
N GLN A 107 2.51 -4.35 -9.27
CA GLN A 107 1.73 -3.13 -9.21
C GLN A 107 0.30 -3.42 -9.64
N GLY A 108 -0.65 -3.18 -8.74
CA GLY A 108 -2.09 -3.23 -9.05
C GLY A 108 -2.70 -1.85 -9.30
N SER A 109 -4.01 -1.85 -9.55
CA SER A 109 -4.83 -0.65 -9.69
C SER A 109 -5.80 -0.49 -8.52
N ARG A 110 -6.53 0.63 -8.49
CA ARG A 110 -7.58 0.89 -7.49
C ARG A 110 -8.87 1.36 -8.13
N VAL A 111 -9.98 1.02 -7.51
CA VAL A 111 -11.32 1.60 -7.74
C VAL A 111 -11.49 2.75 -6.76
N LEU A 112 -11.98 3.89 -7.20
CA LEU A 112 -12.20 5.04 -6.32
C LEU A 112 -13.67 5.09 -5.92
N LEU A 113 -13.96 5.22 -4.63
CA LEU A 113 -15.30 5.50 -4.14
C LEU A 113 -15.57 7.01 -4.16
N SER A 114 -16.78 7.41 -4.53
CA SER A 114 -17.21 8.80 -4.42
C SER A 114 -17.37 9.20 -2.94
N LYS A 115 -17.35 10.51 -2.64
CA LYS A 115 -17.54 11.04 -1.26
C LYS A 115 -18.81 10.50 -0.61
N ASN A 116 -19.93 10.52 -1.34
CA ASN A 116 -21.22 10.04 -0.81
C ASN A 116 -21.19 8.53 -0.57
N LYS A 117 -20.63 7.75 -1.51
CA LYS A 117 -20.50 6.30 -1.33
C LYS A 117 -19.59 5.95 -0.15
N THR A 118 -18.50 6.67 0.04
CA THR A 118 -17.61 6.48 1.20
C THR A 118 -18.35 6.68 2.53
N ARG A 119 -19.17 7.73 2.65
CA ARG A 119 -19.99 7.96 3.87
C ARG A 119 -20.98 6.81 4.14
N GLU A 120 -21.65 6.34 3.11
CA GLU A 120 -22.56 5.18 3.19
C GLU A 120 -21.79 3.93 3.63
N VAL A 121 -20.68 3.61 2.99
CA VAL A 121 -19.82 2.45 3.24
C VAL A 121 -19.30 2.44 4.69
N ILE A 122 -18.86 3.57 5.20
CA ILE A 122 -18.41 3.71 6.59
C ILE A 122 -19.58 3.48 7.56
N LYS A 123 -20.74 4.09 7.31
CA LYS A 123 -21.94 3.93 8.15
C LYS A 123 -22.43 2.49 8.19
N GLU A 124 -22.50 1.84 7.04
CA GLU A 124 -23.02 0.47 6.88
C GLU A 124 -21.95 -0.60 7.12
N LYS A 125 -20.69 -0.19 7.30
CA LYS A 125 -19.53 -1.09 7.41
C LYS A 125 -19.41 -2.06 6.23
N GLN A 126 -19.76 -1.59 5.02
CA GLN A 126 -19.74 -2.37 3.80
C GLN A 126 -18.29 -2.64 3.34
N ILE A 127 -17.96 -3.91 3.05
CA ILE A 127 -16.63 -4.31 2.56
C ILE A 127 -16.70 -5.10 1.24
N ILE A 128 -17.90 -5.37 0.72
CA ILE A 128 -18.07 -6.15 -0.52
C ILE A 128 -18.64 -5.25 -1.60
N PHE A 129 -17.99 -5.27 -2.75
CA PHE A 129 -18.37 -4.50 -3.94
C PHE A 129 -18.27 -5.38 -5.19
N ASN A 130 -18.97 -4.97 -6.22
CA ASN A 130 -18.90 -5.56 -7.56
C ASN A 130 -18.99 -4.48 -8.64
N PHE A 131 -18.91 -4.88 -9.89
CA PHE A 131 -18.98 -3.96 -11.03
C PHE A 131 -20.25 -3.09 -11.05
N PHE A 132 -21.38 -3.59 -10.54
CA PHE A 132 -22.66 -2.88 -10.54
C PHE A 132 -22.88 -1.99 -9.31
N SER A 133 -21.99 -2.03 -8.32
CA SER A 133 -22.08 -1.16 -7.15
C SER A 133 -22.12 0.31 -7.55
N SER A 134 -22.99 1.10 -6.90
CA SER A 134 -23.08 2.55 -7.14
C SER A 134 -21.87 3.31 -6.59
N GLY A 135 -21.62 4.52 -7.09
CA GLY A 135 -20.59 5.42 -6.57
C GLY A 135 -19.14 5.00 -6.82
N LEU A 136 -18.90 4.10 -7.80
CA LEU A 136 -17.56 3.69 -8.21
C LEU A 136 -17.07 4.55 -9.38
N ASN A 137 -15.89 5.15 -9.22
CA ASN A 137 -15.10 5.73 -10.29
C ASN A 137 -14.02 4.72 -10.73
N ASN A 138 -13.54 4.81 -11.99
CA ASN A 138 -12.65 3.81 -12.58
C ASN A 138 -13.21 2.38 -12.50
N ARG A 139 -14.51 2.24 -12.69
CA ARG A 139 -15.31 1.02 -12.50
C ARG A 139 -14.73 -0.21 -13.19
N LEU A 140 -14.08 -0.07 -14.35
CA LEU A 140 -13.43 -1.20 -15.04
C LEU A 140 -12.38 -1.91 -14.18
N ASN A 141 -11.76 -1.21 -13.22
CA ASN A 141 -10.82 -1.81 -12.28
C ASN A 141 -11.50 -2.74 -11.25
N SER A 142 -12.84 -2.75 -11.15
CA SER A 142 -13.58 -3.66 -10.26
C SER A 142 -13.93 -5.00 -10.90
N ILE A 143 -13.62 -5.20 -12.18
CA ILE A 143 -13.86 -6.46 -12.88
C ILE A 143 -12.83 -7.49 -12.43
N TYR A 144 -13.30 -8.60 -11.87
CA TYR A 144 -12.46 -9.76 -11.55
C TYR A 144 -12.52 -10.79 -12.66
N SER A 145 -11.39 -11.08 -13.30
CA SER A 145 -11.33 -12.04 -14.41
C SER A 145 -9.92 -12.58 -14.65
N ASN A 146 -9.75 -13.89 -14.48
CA ASN A 146 -8.49 -14.58 -14.83
C ASN A 146 -8.16 -14.50 -16.33
N PHE A 147 -9.18 -14.52 -17.18
CA PHE A 147 -9.01 -14.44 -18.63
C PHE A 147 -8.48 -13.06 -19.04
N LEU A 148 -9.16 -11.98 -18.58
CA LEU A 148 -8.71 -10.62 -18.88
C LEU A 148 -7.34 -10.32 -18.25
N ALA A 149 -7.05 -10.88 -17.09
CA ALA A 149 -5.74 -10.71 -16.48
C ALA A 149 -4.61 -11.27 -17.35
N LYS A 150 -4.79 -12.43 -17.99
CA LYS A 150 -3.81 -12.99 -18.91
C LYS A 150 -3.57 -12.11 -20.14
N LEU A 151 -4.59 -11.41 -20.61
CA LEU A 151 -4.50 -10.56 -21.81
C LEU A 151 -3.92 -9.17 -21.51
N PHE A 152 -4.20 -8.60 -20.33
CA PHE A 152 -3.93 -7.19 -20.04
C PHE A 152 -2.90 -6.95 -18.93
N SER A 153 -2.42 -8.00 -18.24
CA SER A 153 -1.28 -7.84 -17.34
C SER A 153 0.02 -7.81 -18.16
N ILE A 154 0.91 -6.88 -17.79
CA ILE A 154 2.13 -6.62 -18.55
C ILE A 154 3.35 -6.55 -17.64
N ASN A 155 4.50 -7.00 -18.17
CA ASN A 155 5.80 -6.83 -17.53
C ASN A 155 6.57 -5.74 -18.30
N LYS A 156 6.54 -4.53 -17.78
CA LYS A 156 7.21 -3.39 -18.42
C LYS A 156 7.59 -2.34 -17.38
N ASN A 157 8.83 -1.91 -17.38
CA ASN A 157 9.36 -0.90 -16.49
C ASN A 157 8.97 0.51 -16.97
N TYR A 158 8.15 1.18 -16.18
CA TYR A 158 7.76 2.59 -16.35
C TYR A 158 7.23 3.13 -15.03
N LEU A 159 7.38 4.42 -14.77
CA LEU A 159 6.96 5.05 -13.52
C LEU A 159 5.48 5.47 -13.51
N GLU A 160 4.87 5.63 -14.68
CA GLU A 160 3.48 6.05 -14.73
C GLU A 160 2.56 5.09 -13.98
N GLY A 161 1.69 5.65 -13.13
CA GLY A 161 0.72 4.89 -12.36
C GLY A 161 1.29 4.09 -11.18
N ILE A 162 2.54 4.33 -10.77
CA ILE A 162 3.09 3.79 -9.52
C ILE A 162 2.28 4.31 -8.33
N LYS A 163 1.93 3.40 -7.42
CA LYS A 163 1.21 3.68 -6.18
C LYS A 163 1.49 2.56 -5.19
N THR A 164 2.06 2.89 -4.06
CA THR A 164 2.33 1.92 -2.98
C THR A 164 1.06 1.31 -2.40
N CYS A 165 -0.07 1.98 -2.52
CA CYS A 165 -1.35 1.46 -2.01
C CYS A 165 -1.81 0.12 -2.59
N ASN A 166 -1.23 -0.35 -3.70
CA ASN A 166 -1.48 -1.68 -4.29
C ASN A 166 -0.18 -2.22 -4.88
N MET A 167 0.72 -2.59 -4.01
CA MET A 167 2.04 -3.07 -4.38
C MET A 167 2.43 -4.30 -3.57
N SER A 168 3.22 -5.18 -4.15
CA SER A 168 3.86 -6.26 -3.39
C SER A 168 5.23 -6.61 -3.95
N PHE A 169 6.13 -7.05 -3.07
CA PHE A 169 7.52 -7.34 -3.38
C PHE A 169 8.13 -8.31 -2.36
N PHE A 170 9.24 -8.92 -2.68
CA PHE A 170 10.01 -9.68 -1.70
C PHE A 170 10.70 -8.72 -0.73
N ARG A 171 10.63 -9.02 0.57
CA ARG A 171 11.25 -8.21 1.64
C ARG A 171 12.74 -8.00 1.38
N LYS A 172 13.46 -9.02 0.92
CA LYS A 172 14.88 -8.93 0.55
C LYS A 172 15.16 -7.86 -0.53
N ASP A 173 14.24 -7.70 -1.51
CA ASP A 173 14.39 -6.73 -2.59
C ASP A 173 14.23 -5.30 -2.05
N CYS A 174 13.29 -5.08 -1.13
CA CYS A 174 13.14 -3.81 -0.41
C CYS A 174 14.40 -3.49 0.42
N ILE A 175 14.92 -4.46 1.17
CA ILE A 175 16.14 -4.28 1.97
C ILE A 175 17.35 -3.99 1.07
N SER A 176 17.44 -4.64 -0.09
CA SER A 176 18.56 -4.49 -1.03
C SER A 176 18.73 -3.08 -1.59
N VAL A 177 17.68 -2.26 -1.53
CA VAL A 177 17.68 -0.84 -1.93
C VAL A 177 17.57 0.11 -0.72
N ASN A 178 17.69 -0.41 0.51
CA ASN A 178 17.52 0.30 1.78
C ASN A 178 16.08 0.82 2.05
N GLY A 179 15.04 0.13 1.53
CA GLY A 179 13.66 0.51 1.79
C GLY A 179 13.23 1.82 1.13
N PHE A 180 12.28 2.52 1.72
CA PHE A 180 11.88 3.86 1.31
C PHE A 180 12.90 4.89 1.83
N ASN A 181 13.11 5.98 1.09
CA ASN A 181 14.01 7.05 1.53
C ASN A 181 13.31 7.94 2.57
N ASN A 182 13.81 7.97 3.80
CA ASN A 182 13.24 8.73 4.92
C ASN A 182 13.39 10.26 4.78
N GLU A 183 14.13 10.76 3.77
CA GLU A 183 14.20 12.19 3.47
C GLU A 183 12.90 12.74 2.85
N PHE A 184 12.01 11.84 2.37
CA PHE A 184 10.69 12.22 1.90
C PHE A 184 9.76 12.53 3.06
N GLU A 185 9.42 13.80 3.19
CA GLU A 185 8.44 14.33 4.12
C GLU A 185 7.28 14.96 3.34
N GLY A 186 6.07 14.89 3.90
CA GLY A 186 4.88 15.33 3.20
C GLY A 186 4.49 14.40 2.05
N TRP A 187 3.55 14.85 1.23
CA TRP A 187 2.98 14.00 0.19
C TRP A 187 3.80 14.01 -1.11
N GLY A 188 4.04 12.80 -1.65
CA GLY A 188 4.37 12.56 -3.03
C GLY A 188 5.83 12.22 -3.31
N ARG A 189 6.02 11.38 -4.33
CA ARG A 189 7.28 10.92 -4.95
C ARG A 189 8.05 9.84 -4.20
N GLU A 190 7.78 9.57 -2.93
CA GLU A 190 8.48 8.53 -2.16
C GLU A 190 8.32 7.13 -2.78
N ASP A 191 7.15 6.86 -3.38
CA ASP A 191 6.88 5.61 -4.10
C ASP A 191 7.63 5.54 -5.44
N SER A 192 7.65 6.61 -6.21
CA SER A 192 8.36 6.67 -7.49
C SER A 192 9.87 6.55 -7.33
N GLU A 193 10.44 7.20 -6.31
CA GLU A 193 11.87 7.12 -5.99
C GLU A 193 12.26 5.71 -5.53
N PHE A 194 11.47 5.08 -4.66
CA PHE A 194 11.69 3.68 -4.27
C PHE A 194 11.71 2.74 -5.48
N ILE A 195 10.78 2.93 -6.44
CA ILE A 195 10.71 2.10 -7.65
C ILE A 195 11.89 2.35 -8.60
N ILE A 196 12.39 3.58 -8.72
CA ILE A 196 13.60 3.86 -9.50
C ILE A 196 14.77 3.03 -8.95
N ARG A 197 14.95 3.00 -7.62
CA ARG A 197 16.03 2.21 -7.02
C ARG A 197 15.84 0.70 -7.23
N LEU A 198 14.60 0.20 -7.20
CA LEU A 198 14.32 -1.19 -7.56
C LEU A 198 14.67 -1.48 -9.04
N PHE A 199 14.32 -0.58 -9.97
CA PHE A 199 14.68 -0.75 -11.38
C PHE A 199 16.20 -0.76 -11.59
N ASN A 200 16.91 0.17 -10.94
CA ASN A 200 18.37 0.25 -11.02
C ASN A 200 19.04 -0.99 -10.41
N LYS A 201 18.37 -1.66 -9.45
CA LYS A 201 18.80 -2.95 -8.87
C LYS A 201 18.42 -4.17 -9.71
N GLY A 202 17.76 -3.98 -10.85
CA GLY A 202 17.32 -5.05 -11.74
C GLY A 202 15.99 -5.72 -11.33
N ILE A 203 15.24 -5.14 -10.37
CA ILE A 203 13.92 -5.63 -9.98
C ILE A 203 12.88 -5.01 -10.92
N ASN A 204 12.14 -5.84 -11.64
CA ASN A 204 11.24 -5.41 -12.69
C ASN A 204 9.79 -5.22 -12.20
N ARG A 205 9.01 -4.46 -12.96
CA ARG A 205 7.58 -4.23 -12.70
C ARG A 205 6.71 -5.26 -13.42
N LYS A 206 5.83 -5.92 -12.65
CA LYS A 206 4.70 -6.70 -13.15
C LYS A 206 3.39 -5.97 -12.83
N THR A 207 2.76 -5.40 -13.85
CA THR A 207 1.44 -4.77 -13.68
C THR A 207 0.37 -5.85 -13.77
N LEU A 208 -0.38 -6.05 -12.68
CA LEU A 208 -1.41 -7.07 -12.58
C LEU A 208 -2.80 -6.44 -12.60
N LYS A 209 -3.53 -6.61 -13.70
CA LYS A 209 -4.91 -6.12 -13.88
C LYS A 209 -5.93 -7.22 -13.63
N PHE A 210 -7.15 -6.84 -13.24
CA PHE A 210 -8.33 -7.71 -13.09
C PHE A 210 -8.23 -8.81 -12.01
N LEU A 211 -7.19 -8.82 -11.18
CA LEU A 211 -7.01 -9.80 -10.09
C LEU A 211 -6.81 -9.15 -8.73
N VAL A 212 -5.95 -8.15 -8.63
CA VAL A 212 -5.61 -7.49 -7.37
C VAL A 212 -6.43 -6.22 -7.22
N ILE A 213 -7.71 -6.41 -6.87
CA ILE A 213 -8.71 -5.35 -6.82
C ILE A 213 -8.82 -4.82 -5.39
N GLN A 214 -8.85 -3.50 -5.27
CA GLN A 214 -9.12 -2.80 -4.03
C GLN A 214 -9.94 -1.54 -4.27
N TYR A 215 -10.62 -1.05 -3.22
CA TYR A 215 -11.54 0.05 -3.26
C TYR A 215 -11.07 1.14 -2.30
N HIS A 216 -10.71 2.31 -2.87
CA HIS A 216 -10.18 3.44 -2.12
C HIS A 216 -11.32 4.30 -1.58
N LEU A 217 -11.39 4.44 -0.28
CA LEU A 217 -12.30 5.34 0.40
C LEU A 217 -11.90 6.80 0.11
N TRP A 218 -12.86 7.59 -0.26
CA TRP A 218 -12.62 9.00 -0.55
C TRP A 218 -12.14 9.75 0.71
N HIS A 219 -11.18 10.63 0.54
CA HIS A 219 -10.72 11.61 1.52
C HIS A 219 -10.32 12.90 0.80
N ASP A 220 -10.20 13.99 1.55
CA ASP A 220 -9.65 15.24 1.02
C ASP A 220 -8.19 15.05 0.63
N GLU A 221 -7.71 15.79 -0.38
CA GLU A 221 -6.33 15.69 -0.84
C GLU A 221 -5.36 16.17 0.25
N SER A 222 -4.22 15.49 0.38
CA SER A 222 -3.13 15.90 1.26
C SER A 222 -2.49 17.21 0.79
N ASP A 223 -1.93 17.96 1.71
CA ASP A 223 -1.12 19.15 1.40
C ASP A 223 0.05 18.78 0.48
N ARG A 224 0.29 19.62 -0.52
CA ARG A 224 1.34 19.44 -1.53
C ARG A 224 2.53 20.37 -1.33
N GLY A 225 2.66 21.01 -0.18
CA GLY A 225 3.73 21.97 0.10
C GLY A 225 5.15 21.41 -0.06
N SER A 226 5.34 20.11 0.20
CA SER A 226 6.64 19.44 0.08
C SER A 226 6.97 18.96 -1.35
N LEU A 227 6.06 19.09 -2.32
CA LEU A 227 6.20 18.44 -3.63
C LEU A 227 7.46 18.88 -4.40
N LEU A 228 7.84 20.16 -4.33
CA LEU A 228 9.05 20.67 -4.99
C LEU A 228 10.33 20.04 -4.44
N LYS A 229 10.43 19.91 -3.09
CA LYS A 229 11.56 19.21 -2.44
C LYS A 229 11.60 17.75 -2.86
N ASN A 230 10.45 17.09 -2.86
CA ASN A 230 10.31 15.68 -3.20
C ASN A 230 10.60 15.41 -4.69
N ASP A 231 10.23 16.33 -5.59
CA ASP A 231 10.61 16.25 -7.02
C ASP A 231 12.13 16.32 -7.22
N GLN A 232 12.86 17.11 -6.41
CA GLN A 232 14.32 17.18 -6.48
C GLN A 232 14.97 15.87 -6.02
N LEU A 233 14.47 15.24 -4.95
CA LEU A 233 14.96 13.94 -4.48
C LEU A 233 14.73 12.84 -5.53
N LEU A 234 13.54 12.80 -6.14
CA LEU A 234 13.25 11.87 -7.24
C LEU A 234 14.18 12.11 -8.43
N LYS A 235 14.34 13.38 -8.84
CA LYS A 235 15.22 13.75 -9.96
C LYS A 235 16.65 13.30 -9.71
N LYS A 236 17.18 13.49 -8.49
CA LYS A 236 18.50 13.01 -8.11
C LYS A 236 18.63 11.50 -8.26
N ALA A 237 17.66 10.74 -7.77
CA ALA A 237 17.68 9.27 -7.90
C ALA A 237 17.69 8.78 -9.36
N VAL A 238 17.00 9.51 -10.26
CA VAL A 238 16.99 9.24 -11.70
C VAL A 238 18.30 9.61 -12.35
N ASP A 239 18.79 10.85 -12.15
CA ASP A 239 19.97 11.40 -12.83
C ASP A 239 21.26 10.65 -12.43
N GLU A 240 21.36 10.25 -11.15
CA GLU A 240 22.52 9.53 -10.60
C GLU A 240 22.37 8.00 -10.67
N SER A 241 21.26 7.49 -11.22
CA SER A 241 20.96 6.05 -11.28
C SER A 241 21.11 5.34 -9.93
N LEU A 242 20.61 5.97 -8.85
CA LEU A 242 20.75 5.44 -7.50
C LEU A 242 20.03 4.11 -7.35
N ASP A 243 20.69 3.13 -6.75
CA ASP A 243 20.12 1.83 -6.35
C ASP A 243 20.02 1.66 -4.82
N TRP A 244 20.43 2.69 -4.07
CA TRP A 244 20.46 2.75 -2.61
C TRP A 244 20.16 4.17 -2.11
N CYS A 245 19.44 4.32 -0.99
CA CYS A 245 19.28 5.60 -0.30
C CYS A 245 20.05 5.60 1.04
N SER A 246 20.59 6.74 1.44
CA SER A 246 21.40 6.86 2.66
C SER A 246 20.56 6.72 3.95
N PHE A 247 19.32 7.19 3.93
CA PHE A 247 18.41 7.21 5.07
C PHE A 247 17.20 6.34 4.78
N GLY A 248 17.26 5.08 5.15
CA GLY A 248 16.23 4.10 4.80
C GLY A 248 15.88 3.14 5.93
N ILE A 249 15.54 1.91 5.54
CA ILE A 249 15.11 0.85 6.47
C ILE A 249 16.24 0.40 7.40
N ASN A 250 17.52 0.59 7.04
CA ASN A 250 18.67 0.23 7.85
C ASN A 250 18.68 0.90 9.24
N LYS A 251 17.94 2.00 9.40
CA LYS A 251 17.70 2.64 10.71
C LYS A 251 16.99 1.70 11.69
N PHE A 252 16.27 0.69 11.21
CA PHE A 252 15.38 -0.18 11.98
C PHE A 252 15.78 -1.67 11.94
N LEU A 253 16.80 -2.04 11.17
CA LEU A 253 17.38 -3.37 11.11
C LEU A 253 18.53 -3.50 12.10
#